data_a29dc517e26642a2994601a545f6a026
#
_entry.id   a29dc517e26642a2994601a545f6a026
#
_cell.length_a   1.000
_cell.length_b   1.000
_cell.length_c   1.000
_cell.angle_alpha   90.00
_cell.angle_beta   90.00
_cell.angle_gamma   90.00
#
_symmetry.space_group_name_H-M   'P 1'
#
loop_
_entity.id
_entity.type
_entity.pdbx_description
1 polymer ?
#
loop_
_entity_poly.entity_id
_entity_poly.type
_entity_poly.pdbx_seq_one_letter_code
_entity_poly.pdbx_strand_id
1 'polypeptide(L)'
;MQKNTNCNILKGFSKESKRTYRKILIHCILETDLAKHGAALKKLNLELNIAASKDEKLDASKEENHIKCLGLLMHCCDISNPAKEWSIYRKWTNRIVKEFNNQYDKEEKLGVSHGFYNPKTPLPEFQIGFINFMVLPFYVAVNNVEGLDLSKPLFHLNKNLQAWKLQLVGRSIRSLSSASNINLKSDVK
;
A
#
# COMPACT_ATOMS: atom_id res chain seq x y z
N MET A 1 -13.66 3.08 24.16
CA MET A 1 -13.65 1.62 24.46
C MET A 1 -13.51 1.29 25.93
N GLN A 2 -12.79 2.06 26.77
CA GLN A 2 -12.59 1.72 28.21
C GLN A 2 -13.78 2.05 29.14
N LYS A 3 -14.80 2.78 28.68
CA LYS A 3 -15.97 3.18 29.52
C LYS A 3 -17.06 2.09 29.64
N ASN A 4 -17.06 1.09 28.75
CA ASN A 4 -18.01 -0.01 28.80
C ASN A 4 -17.29 -1.27 29.26
N THR A 5 -17.61 -1.73 30.47
CA THR A 5 -16.99 -2.93 31.12
C THR A 5 -17.15 -4.19 30.28
N ASN A 6 -18.23 -4.28 29.47
CA ASN A 6 -18.50 -5.43 28.60
C ASN A 6 -17.64 -5.45 27.34
N CYS A 7 -17.01 -4.31 26.98
CA CYS A 7 -16.11 -4.18 25.84
C CYS A 7 -14.62 -4.14 26.24
N ASN A 8 -14.30 -4.44 27.50
CA ASN A 8 -12.93 -4.40 27.98
C ASN A 8 -12.20 -5.72 27.67
N ILE A 9 -11.65 -5.81 26.45
CA ILE A 9 -10.88 -6.97 25.98
C ILE A 9 -9.62 -7.24 26.80
N LEU A 10 -9.17 -6.28 27.62
CA LEU A 10 -7.97 -6.39 28.46
C LEU A 10 -8.30 -6.68 29.92
N LYS A 11 -9.53 -7.09 30.25
CA LYS A 11 -9.99 -7.25 31.66
C LYS A 11 -9.10 -8.18 32.48
N GLY A 12 -8.57 -9.26 31.90
CA GLY A 12 -7.70 -10.23 32.58
C GLY A 12 -6.20 -9.90 32.60
N PHE A 13 -5.78 -8.81 31.92
CA PHE A 13 -4.36 -8.50 31.78
C PHE A 13 -3.80 -7.78 33.00
N SER A 14 -2.52 -8.07 33.34
CA SER A 14 -1.78 -7.31 34.35
C SER A 14 -1.63 -5.83 33.94
N LYS A 15 -1.25 -4.97 34.87
CA LYS A 15 -0.99 -3.55 34.59
C LYS A 15 0.16 -3.40 33.57
N GLU A 16 1.18 -4.22 33.69
CA GLU A 16 2.35 -4.25 32.80
C GLU A 16 1.97 -4.71 31.40
N SER A 17 1.24 -5.83 31.26
CA SER A 17 0.75 -6.33 29.98
C SER A 17 -0.15 -5.30 29.26
N LYS A 18 -0.99 -4.58 30.00
CA LYS A 18 -1.81 -3.47 29.44
C LYS A 18 -0.95 -2.34 28.91
N ARG A 19 0.15 -2.01 29.61
CA ARG A 19 1.09 -0.95 29.17
C ARG A 19 1.82 -1.36 27.90
N THR A 20 2.32 -2.59 27.83
CA THR A 20 2.98 -3.16 26.65
C THR A 20 2.03 -3.22 25.46
N TYR A 21 0.83 -3.76 25.65
CA TYR A 21 -0.20 -3.79 24.60
C TYR A 21 -0.49 -2.39 24.05
N ARG A 22 -0.67 -1.39 24.94
CA ARG A 22 -0.91 0.00 24.52
C ARG A 22 0.26 0.57 23.70
N LYS A 23 1.51 0.29 24.11
CA LYS A 23 2.72 0.71 23.38
C LYS A 23 2.75 0.14 21.97
N ILE A 24 2.50 -1.17 21.83
CA ILE A 24 2.45 -1.87 20.55
C ILE A 24 1.35 -1.30 19.66
N LEU A 25 0.14 -1.16 20.21
CA LEU A 25 -1.02 -0.65 19.47
C LEU A 25 -0.77 0.76 18.91
N ILE A 26 -0.24 1.67 19.74
CA ILE A 26 0.08 3.03 19.30
C ILE A 26 1.15 3.01 18.21
N HIS A 27 2.22 2.21 18.39
CA HIS A 27 3.28 2.07 17.39
C HIS A 27 2.71 1.59 16.05
N CYS A 28 1.96 0.49 16.05
CA CYS A 28 1.36 -0.06 14.84
C CYS A 28 0.43 0.94 14.12
N ILE A 29 -0.38 1.70 14.86
CA ILE A 29 -1.24 2.72 14.26
C ILE A 29 -0.41 3.86 13.65
N LEU A 30 0.65 4.31 14.31
CA LEU A 30 1.49 5.40 13.81
C LEU A 30 2.31 5.01 12.58
N GLU A 31 2.62 3.71 12.41
CA GLU A 31 3.32 3.19 11.23
C GLU A 31 2.43 3.13 9.97
N THR A 32 1.11 3.23 10.09
CA THR A 32 0.20 3.30 8.92
C THR A 32 0.10 4.70 8.30
N ASP A 33 0.79 5.70 8.84
CA ASP A 33 0.81 7.06 8.30
C ASP A 33 1.55 7.12 6.96
N LEU A 34 0.81 7.22 5.84
CA LEU A 34 1.38 7.30 4.49
C LEU A 34 2.32 8.48 4.29
N ALA A 35 2.18 9.57 5.05
CA ALA A 35 3.12 10.70 4.98
C ALA A 35 4.53 10.30 5.43
N LYS A 36 4.67 9.26 6.24
CA LYS A 36 5.93 8.72 6.73
C LYS A 36 6.48 7.56 5.91
N HIS A 37 5.72 7.05 4.93
CA HIS A 37 6.07 5.87 4.15
C HIS A 37 7.50 5.93 3.56
N GLY A 38 7.84 7.01 2.88
CA GLY A 38 9.17 7.18 2.27
C GLY A 38 10.30 7.19 3.29
N ALA A 39 10.09 7.83 4.45
CA ALA A 39 11.07 7.86 5.54
C ALA A 39 11.21 6.47 6.18
N ALA A 40 10.11 5.74 6.39
CA ALA A 40 10.11 4.39 6.92
C ALA A 40 10.86 3.42 5.99
N LEU A 41 10.60 3.47 4.68
CA LEU A 41 11.31 2.66 3.68
C LEU A 41 12.82 2.97 3.66
N LYS A 42 13.18 4.26 3.66
CA LYS A 42 14.60 4.68 3.69
C LYS A 42 15.31 4.17 4.94
N LYS A 43 14.66 4.27 6.09
CA LYS A 43 15.20 3.80 7.37
C LYS A 43 15.39 2.28 7.36
N LEU A 44 14.39 1.51 6.90
CA LEU A 44 14.48 0.06 6.80
C LEU A 44 15.62 -0.38 5.89
N ASN A 45 15.75 0.21 4.68
CA ASN A 45 16.84 -0.10 3.76
C ASN A 45 18.23 0.22 4.36
N LEU A 46 18.35 1.32 5.10
CA LEU A 46 19.60 1.65 5.79
C LEU A 46 19.96 0.59 6.84
N GLU A 47 19.00 0.15 7.64
CA GLU A 47 19.21 -0.88 8.66
C GLU A 47 19.58 -2.23 8.04
N LEU A 48 18.92 -2.62 6.94
CA LEU A 48 19.28 -3.83 6.18
C LEU A 48 20.69 -3.77 5.61
N ASN A 49 21.10 -2.62 5.06
CA ASN A 49 22.45 -2.42 4.54
C ASN A 49 23.50 -2.44 5.64
N ILE A 50 23.22 -1.85 6.80
CA ILE A 50 24.13 -1.89 7.97
C ILE A 50 24.31 -3.33 8.46
N ALA A 51 23.23 -4.09 8.58
CA ALA A 51 23.28 -5.49 8.97
C ALA A 51 24.12 -6.30 7.96
N ALA A 52 23.86 -6.14 6.67
CA ALA A 52 24.61 -6.83 5.60
C ALA A 52 26.11 -6.47 5.61
N SER A 53 26.48 -5.22 5.92
CA SER A 53 27.89 -4.79 6.01
C SER A 53 28.65 -5.44 7.17
N LYS A 54 27.95 -5.99 8.15
CA LYS A 54 28.50 -6.71 9.31
C LYS A 54 28.36 -8.23 9.17
N ASP A 55 27.94 -8.72 8.02
CA ASP A 55 27.56 -10.13 7.79
C ASP A 55 26.45 -10.61 8.77
N GLU A 56 25.58 -9.68 9.13
CA GLU A 56 24.42 -9.91 10.00
C GLU A 56 23.11 -9.75 9.21
N LYS A 57 22.00 -10.18 9.82
CA LYS A 57 20.65 -9.99 9.28
C LYS A 57 19.77 -9.28 10.28
N LEU A 58 18.87 -8.43 9.79
CA LEU A 58 17.77 -7.93 10.59
C LEU A 58 16.78 -9.06 10.81
N ASP A 59 16.78 -9.63 12.02
CA ASP A 59 16.07 -10.85 12.36
C ASP A 59 14.81 -10.55 13.17
N ALA A 60 13.65 -10.95 12.66
CA ALA A 60 12.35 -10.75 13.30
C ALA A 60 12.14 -11.62 14.54
N SER A 61 12.91 -12.70 14.72
CA SER A 61 12.82 -13.57 15.92
C SER A 61 13.41 -12.94 17.16
N LYS A 62 14.29 -11.93 17.02
CA LYS A 62 14.91 -11.22 18.13
C LYS A 62 13.92 -10.27 18.80
N GLU A 63 13.82 -10.34 20.12
CA GLU A 63 12.85 -9.57 20.93
C GLU A 63 12.93 -8.06 20.67
N GLU A 64 14.13 -7.51 20.52
CA GLU A 64 14.37 -6.10 20.21
C GLU A 64 13.75 -5.63 18.89
N ASN A 65 13.51 -6.55 17.94
CA ASN A 65 12.94 -6.27 16.64
C ASN A 65 11.41 -6.50 16.57
N HIS A 66 10.81 -7.16 17.56
CA HIS A 66 9.39 -7.54 17.51
C HIS A 66 8.45 -6.37 17.25
N ILE A 67 8.60 -5.28 18.00
CA ILE A 67 7.70 -4.11 17.87
C ILE A 67 7.88 -3.45 16.49
N LYS A 68 9.13 -3.35 16.02
CA LYS A 68 9.42 -2.85 14.67
C LYS A 68 8.77 -3.72 13.60
N CYS A 69 8.99 -5.03 13.66
CA CYS A 69 8.43 -5.97 12.69
C CYS A 69 6.88 -5.93 12.68
N LEU A 70 6.25 -5.80 13.85
CA LEU A 70 4.79 -5.61 13.94
C LEU A 70 4.34 -4.32 13.24
N GLY A 71 5.08 -3.22 13.39
CA GLY A 71 4.80 -1.96 12.66
C GLY A 71 4.94 -2.12 11.15
N LEU A 72 6.03 -2.75 10.69
CA LEU A 72 6.26 -3.03 9.26
C LEU A 72 5.15 -3.90 8.67
N LEU A 73 4.75 -4.97 9.36
CA LEU A 73 3.66 -5.85 8.92
C LEU A 73 2.31 -5.13 8.93
N MET A 74 2.05 -4.28 9.93
CA MET A 74 0.82 -3.49 9.98
C MET A 74 0.75 -2.54 8.78
N HIS A 75 1.85 -1.86 8.44
CA HIS A 75 1.90 -1.00 7.26
C HIS A 75 1.72 -1.80 5.96
N CYS A 76 2.37 -2.97 5.83
CA CYS A 76 2.11 -3.88 4.72
C CYS A 76 0.63 -4.24 4.62
N CYS A 77 -0.04 -4.55 5.74
CA CYS A 77 -1.47 -4.89 5.74
C CYS A 77 -2.34 -3.72 5.27
N ASP A 78 -2.02 -2.50 5.69
CA ASP A 78 -2.76 -1.29 5.32
C ASP A 78 -2.72 -1.03 3.80
N ILE A 79 -1.55 -1.14 3.18
CA ILE A 79 -1.37 -0.97 1.73
C ILE A 79 -1.52 -2.28 0.93
N SER A 80 -2.10 -3.33 1.50
CA SER A 80 -2.10 -4.71 0.97
C SER A 80 -3.01 -4.96 -0.23
N ASN A 81 -3.86 -4.01 -0.63
CA ASN A 81 -4.84 -4.24 -1.68
C ASN A 81 -4.26 -4.82 -2.97
N PRO A 82 -3.16 -4.27 -3.54
CA PRO A 82 -2.58 -4.81 -4.76
C PRO A 82 -1.80 -6.12 -4.57
N ALA A 83 -1.56 -6.53 -3.33
CA ALA A 83 -0.89 -7.78 -2.99
C ALA A 83 -1.85 -8.99 -2.86
N LYS A 84 -3.13 -8.80 -3.20
CA LYS A 84 -4.16 -9.84 -3.18
C LYS A 84 -4.36 -10.45 -4.57
N GLU A 85 -5.05 -11.58 -4.62
CA GLU A 85 -5.51 -12.16 -5.88
C GLU A 85 -6.30 -11.12 -6.70
N TRP A 86 -6.14 -11.16 -8.03
CA TRP A 86 -6.70 -10.18 -8.96
C TRP A 86 -8.19 -9.90 -8.77
N SER A 87 -9.00 -10.95 -8.60
CA SER A 87 -10.45 -10.85 -8.42
C SER A 87 -10.83 -10.06 -7.16
N ILE A 88 -10.09 -10.26 -6.07
CA ILE A 88 -10.27 -9.57 -4.79
C ILE A 88 -9.72 -8.15 -4.89
N TYR A 89 -8.52 -8.00 -5.43
CA TYR A 89 -7.88 -6.71 -5.63
C TYR A 89 -8.75 -5.75 -6.45
N ARG A 90 -9.32 -6.21 -7.57
CA ARG A 90 -10.23 -5.40 -8.40
C ARG A 90 -11.44 -4.88 -7.65
N LYS A 91 -12.03 -5.70 -6.77
CA LYS A 91 -13.16 -5.26 -5.93
C LYS A 91 -12.74 -4.15 -4.97
N TRP A 92 -11.57 -4.27 -4.35
CA TRP A 92 -11.04 -3.24 -3.47
C TRP A 92 -10.65 -1.97 -4.23
N THR A 93 -9.99 -2.10 -5.37
CA THR A 93 -9.66 -0.97 -6.26
C THR A 93 -10.90 -0.14 -6.57
N ASN A 94 -12.00 -0.78 -6.97
CA ASN A 94 -13.24 -0.06 -7.30
C ASN A 94 -13.83 0.69 -6.09
N ARG A 95 -13.72 0.12 -4.88
CA ARG A 95 -14.19 0.78 -3.64
C ARG A 95 -13.33 1.99 -3.29
N ILE A 96 -12.02 1.83 -3.33
CA ILE A 96 -11.06 2.91 -3.01
C ILE A 96 -11.16 4.04 -4.03
N VAL A 97 -11.27 3.73 -5.32
CA VAL A 97 -11.45 4.77 -6.36
C VAL A 97 -12.74 5.56 -6.13
N LYS A 98 -13.84 4.90 -5.75
CA LYS A 98 -15.07 5.61 -5.38
C LYS A 98 -14.89 6.51 -4.17
N GLU A 99 -14.16 6.06 -3.16
CA GLU A 99 -13.84 6.84 -1.96
C GLU A 99 -12.98 8.05 -2.32
N PHE A 100 -11.92 7.86 -3.11
CA PHE A 100 -11.04 8.95 -3.56
C PHE A 100 -11.76 9.97 -4.44
N ASN A 101 -12.65 9.55 -5.34
CA ASN A 101 -13.47 10.49 -6.10
C ASN A 101 -14.37 11.31 -5.18
N ASN A 102 -15.03 10.68 -4.20
CA ASN A 102 -15.86 11.39 -3.24
C ASN A 102 -15.04 12.37 -2.36
N GLN A 103 -13.81 12.01 -2.03
CA GLN A 103 -12.89 12.89 -1.29
C GLN A 103 -12.47 14.07 -2.18
N TYR A 104 -12.03 13.81 -3.40
CA TYR A 104 -11.64 14.84 -4.37
C TYR A 104 -12.75 15.87 -4.58
N ASP A 105 -13.99 15.42 -4.80
CA ASP A 105 -15.16 16.30 -4.97
C ASP A 105 -15.43 17.18 -3.73
N LYS A 106 -15.16 16.68 -2.53
CA LYS A 106 -15.31 17.46 -1.29
C LYS A 106 -14.18 18.47 -1.13
N GLU A 107 -12.94 18.08 -1.42
CA GLU A 107 -11.77 18.95 -1.39
C GLU A 107 -11.93 20.10 -2.38
N GLU A 108 -12.40 19.80 -3.62
CA GLU A 108 -12.73 20.81 -4.63
C GLU A 108 -13.76 21.84 -4.13
N LYS A 109 -14.86 21.35 -3.54
CA LYS A 109 -15.92 22.21 -2.99
C LYS A 109 -15.46 23.08 -1.83
N LEU A 110 -14.48 22.61 -1.06
CA LEU A 110 -13.92 23.34 0.09
C LEU A 110 -12.76 24.28 -0.30
N GLY A 111 -12.28 24.21 -1.55
CA GLY A 111 -11.13 24.98 -2.02
C GLY A 111 -9.83 24.60 -1.32
N VAL A 112 -9.71 23.36 -0.83
CA VAL A 112 -8.49 22.85 -0.18
C VAL A 112 -7.63 22.09 -1.19
N SER A 113 -6.33 21.94 -0.85
CA SER A 113 -5.40 21.19 -1.69
C SER A 113 -5.81 19.72 -1.80
N HIS A 114 -5.78 19.19 -3.03
CA HIS A 114 -6.05 17.78 -3.29
C HIS A 114 -4.90 16.91 -2.79
N GLY A 115 -5.24 15.68 -2.36
CA GLY A 115 -4.27 14.63 -2.06
C GLY A 115 -3.54 14.12 -3.32
N PHE A 116 -2.92 12.96 -3.22
CA PHE A 116 -2.14 12.36 -4.31
C PHE A 116 -2.99 11.77 -5.46
N TYR A 117 -4.31 11.66 -5.29
CA TYR A 117 -5.21 11.10 -6.28
C TYR A 117 -5.75 12.18 -7.24
N ASN A 118 -5.63 11.91 -8.55
CA ASN A 118 -6.24 12.74 -9.58
C ASN A 118 -7.22 11.89 -10.41
N PRO A 119 -8.54 12.19 -10.38
CA PRO A 119 -9.54 11.42 -11.12
C PRO A 119 -9.38 11.46 -12.64
N LYS A 120 -8.60 12.40 -13.18
CA LYS A 120 -8.27 12.49 -14.62
C LYS A 120 -7.20 11.47 -15.03
N THR A 121 -6.40 10.95 -14.08
CA THR A 121 -5.39 9.92 -14.37
C THR A 121 -6.09 8.59 -14.69
N PRO A 122 -5.75 7.93 -15.81
CA PRO A 122 -6.30 6.61 -16.12
C PRO A 122 -6.03 5.61 -15.00
N LEU A 123 -7.07 4.84 -14.63
CA LEU A 123 -6.96 3.89 -13.51
C LEU A 123 -5.78 2.91 -13.63
N PRO A 124 -5.47 2.31 -14.80
CA PRO A 124 -4.29 1.45 -14.91
C PRO A 124 -2.98 2.18 -14.62
N GLU A 125 -2.82 3.42 -15.08
CA GLU A 125 -1.65 4.25 -14.84
C GLU A 125 -1.49 4.57 -13.35
N PHE A 126 -2.57 5.00 -12.68
CA PHE A 126 -2.58 5.24 -11.24
C PHE A 126 -2.20 4.00 -10.43
N GLN A 127 -2.75 2.82 -10.78
CA GLN A 127 -2.44 1.57 -10.09
C GLN A 127 -1.01 1.09 -10.33
N ILE A 128 -0.48 1.24 -11.55
CA ILE A 128 0.93 0.96 -11.88
C ILE A 128 1.86 1.84 -11.05
N GLY A 129 1.58 3.14 -10.96
CA GLY A 129 2.33 4.07 -10.12
C GLY A 129 2.29 3.68 -8.66
N PHE A 130 1.11 3.41 -8.11
CA PHE A 130 0.95 3.01 -6.71
C PHE A 130 1.72 1.72 -6.38
N ILE A 131 1.65 0.69 -7.24
CA ILE A 131 2.41 -0.54 -7.05
C ILE A 131 3.92 -0.28 -7.10
N ASN A 132 4.40 0.40 -8.14
CA ASN A 132 5.84 0.56 -8.38
C ASN A 132 6.53 1.47 -7.36
N PHE A 133 5.88 2.55 -6.93
CA PHE A 133 6.52 3.57 -6.10
C PHE A 133 6.21 3.41 -4.61
N MET A 134 5.06 2.82 -4.27
CA MET A 134 4.65 2.67 -2.88
C MET A 134 4.77 1.22 -2.40
N VAL A 135 4.04 0.29 -3.01
CA VAL A 135 3.83 -1.03 -2.40
C VAL A 135 5.01 -1.96 -2.62
N LEU A 136 5.46 -2.13 -3.87
CA LEU A 136 6.48 -3.11 -4.23
C LEU A 136 7.83 -2.85 -3.54
N PRO A 137 8.38 -1.61 -3.51
CA PRO A 137 9.64 -1.35 -2.82
C PRO A 137 9.59 -1.66 -1.32
N PHE A 138 8.46 -1.34 -0.67
CA PHE A 138 8.28 -1.60 0.75
C PHE A 138 8.18 -3.09 1.05
N TYR A 139 7.39 -3.83 0.26
CA TYR A 139 7.26 -5.29 0.42
C TYR A 139 8.57 -6.02 0.17
N VAL A 140 9.37 -5.60 -0.82
CA VAL A 140 10.70 -6.16 -1.07
C VAL A 140 11.62 -5.92 0.12
N ALA A 141 11.64 -4.71 0.68
CA ALA A 141 12.45 -4.39 1.84
C ALA A 141 12.04 -5.22 3.08
N VAL A 142 10.73 -5.34 3.34
CA VAL A 142 10.21 -6.15 4.46
C VAL A 142 10.50 -7.64 4.26
N ASN A 143 10.44 -8.14 3.04
CA ASN A 143 10.78 -9.54 2.73
C ASN A 143 12.26 -9.88 2.97
N ASN A 144 13.14 -8.88 3.00
CA ASN A 144 14.56 -9.06 3.35
C ASN A 144 14.82 -9.12 4.87
N VAL A 145 13.81 -8.93 5.69
CA VAL A 145 13.91 -9.16 7.14
C VAL A 145 13.83 -10.66 7.40
N GLU A 146 14.84 -11.22 8.05
CA GLU A 146 14.87 -12.64 8.36
C GLU A 146 13.68 -13.04 9.25
N GLY A 147 13.06 -14.18 8.95
CA GLY A 147 11.88 -14.66 9.64
C GLY A 147 10.55 -14.07 9.13
N LEU A 148 10.58 -13.15 8.13
CA LEU A 148 9.38 -12.69 7.43
C LEU A 148 9.36 -13.24 6.01
N ASP A 149 8.21 -13.80 5.60
CA ASP A 149 7.99 -14.30 4.24
C ASP A 149 6.81 -13.59 3.58
N LEU A 150 7.11 -12.72 2.61
CA LEU A 150 6.16 -12.02 1.77
C LEU A 150 6.17 -12.52 0.32
N SER A 151 6.71 -13.71 0.04
CA SER A 151 6.83 -14.27 -1.31
C SER A 151 5.49 -14.37 -2.03
N LYS A 152 4.43 -14.82 -1.34
CA LYS A 152 3.08 -14.90 -1.89
C LYS A 152 2.45 -13.53 -2.19
N PRO A 153 2.47 -12.54 -1.29
CA PRO A 153 2.11 -11.16 -1.61
C PRO A 153 2.89 -10.57 -2.79
N LEU A 154 4.21 -10.74 -2.83
CA LEU A 154 5.06 -10.26 -3.92
C LEU A 154 4.73 -10.92 -5.26
N PHE A 155 4.41 -12.20 -5.29
CA PHE A 155 3.92 -12.89 -6.49
C PHE A 155 2.64 -12.21 -7.02
N HIS A 156 1.66 -11.93 -6.15
CA HIS A 156 0.43 -11.26 -6.55
C HIS A 156 0.67 -9.82 -7.02
N LEU A 157 1.55 -9.07 -6.35
CA LEU A 157 1.92 -7.71 -6.76
C LEU A 157 2.47 -7.69 -8.18
N ASN A 158 3.42 -8.57 -8.50
CA ASN A 158 4.02 -8.65 -9.83
C ASN A 158 2.99 -9.06 -10.89
N LYS A 159 2.15 -10.05 -10.60
CA LYS A 159 1.08 -10.49 -11.49
C LYS A 159 0.07 -9.38 -11.77
N ASN A 160 -0.35 -8.67 -10.73
CA ASN A 160 -1.30 -7.58 -10.83
C ASN A 160 -0.73 -6.37 -11.56
N LEU A 161 0.56 -6.07 -11.36
CA LEU A 161 1.28 -5.04 -12.11
C LEU A 161 1.27 -5.33 -13.61
N GLN A 162 1.56 -6.57 -14.01
CA GLN A 162 1.50 -6.97 -15.42
C GLN A 162 0.07 -6.85 -15.99
N ALA A 163 -0.94 -7.25 -15.23
CA ALA A 163 -2.33 -7.13 -15.65
C ALA A 163 -2.73 -5.66 -15.91
N TRP A 164 -2.28 -4.72 -15.08
CA TRP A 164 -2.52 -3.29 -15.31
C TRP A 164 -1.76 -2.75 -16.52
N LYS A 165 -0.50 -3.15 -16.73
CA LYS A 165 0.29 -2.77 -17.92
C LYS A 165 -0.40 -3.21 -19.21
N LEU A 166 -0.92 -4.44 -19.27
CA LEU A 166 -1.68 -4.93 -20.41
C LEU A 166 -2.97 -4.11 -20.65
N GLN A 167 -3.69 -3.74 -19.60
CA GLN A 167 -4.87 -2.88 -19.73
C GLN A 167 -4.53 -1.48 -20.23
N LEU A 168 -3.40 -0.91 -19.82
CA LEU A 168 -2.94 0.40 -20.29
C LEU A 168 -2.64 0.36 -21.79
N VAL A 169 -1.87 -0.63 -22.26
CA VAL A 169 -1.56 -0.85 -23.67
C VAL A 169 -2.83 -1.04 -24.49
N GLY A 170 -3.75 -1.89 -24.06
CA GLY A 170 -5.03 -2.13 -24.76
C GLY A 170 -5.93 -0.88 -24.84
N ARG A 171 -5.82 0.07 -23.93
CA ARG A 171 -6.48 1.39 -24.03
C ARG A 171 -5.83 2.27 -25.09
N SER A 172 -4.50 2.32 -25.11
CA SER A 172 -3.74 3.12 -26.06
C SER A 172 -4.01 2.67 -27.50
N ILE A 173 -4.05 1.36 -27.76
CA ILE A 173 -4.37 0.82 -29.09
C ILE A 173 -5.79 1.22 -29.51
N ARG A 174 -6.78 1.12 -28.61
CA ARG A 174 -8.17 1.50 -28.92
C ARG A 174 -8.32 2.99 -29.20
N SER A 175 -7.60 3.85 -28.49
CA SER A 175 -7.63 5.29 -28.75
C SER A 175 -7.01 5.66 -30.11
N LEU A 176 -5.94 5.00 -30.53
CA LEU A 176 -5.32 5.19 -31.83
C LEU A 176 -6.24 4.72 -32.98
N SER A 177 -6.87 3.56 -32.83
CA SER A 177 -7.79 3.04 -33.86
C SER A 177 -9.05 3.90 -34.01
N SER A 178 -9.56 4.50 -32.94
CA SER A 178 -10.69 5.43 -33.01
C SER A 178 -10.29 6.78 -33.67
N ALA A 179 -9.08 7.27 -33.42
CA ALA A 179 -8.56 8.49 -34.05
C ALA A 179 -8.33 8.30 -35.56
N SER A 180 -7.82 7.14 -35.99
CA SER A 180 -7.63 6.80 -37.40
C SER A 180 -8.95 6.71 -38.18
N ASN A 181 -10.01 6.21 -37.54
CA ASN A 181 -11.35 6.12 -38.17
C ASN A 181 -12.07 7.47 -38.28
N ILE A 182 -11.67 8.48 -37.51
CA ILE A 182 -12.22 9.84 -37.63
C ILE A 182 -11.60 10.56 -38.82
N ASN A 183 -10.29 10.40 -39.03
CA ASN A 183 -9.59 11.03 -40.16
C ASN A 183 -10.02 10.47 -41.53
N LEU A 184 -10.37 9.19 -41.63
CA LEU A 184 -10.88 8.58 -42.86
C LEU A 184 -12.29 9.05 -43.25
N LYS A 185 -13.06 9.63 -42.30
CA LYS A 185 -14.40 10.18 -42.57
C LYS A 185 -14.39 11.67 -42.94
N SER A 186 -13.30 12.37 -42.68
CA SER A 186 -13.14 13.80 -43.08
C SER A 186 -12.66 14.01 -44.50
N ASP A 187 -12.05 12.98 -45.12
CA ASP A 187 -11.51 13.05 -46.50
C ASP A 187 -12.50 12.58 -47.59
N VAL A 188 -13.75 12.31 -47.20
CA VAL A 188 -14.83 11.94 -48.13
C VAL A 188 -15.94 13.01 -48.08
N LYS A 189 -15.59 14.23 -48.44
CA LYS A 189 -16.57 15.28 -48.80
C LYS A 189 -16.09 16.07 -50.01
#